data_045df71b8ab6b4094eb7741e3de15a51
#
_entry.id   045df71b8ab6b4094eb7741e3de15a51
#
_cell.length_a   1.000
_cell.length_b   1.000
_cell.length_c   1.000
_cell.angle_alpha   90.00
_cell.angle_beta   90.00
_cell.angle_gamma   90.00
#
_symmetry.space_group_name_H-M   'P 1'
#
loop_
_entity.id
_entity.type
_entity.pdbx_description
1 polymer ?
#
loop_
_entity_poly.entity_id
_entity_poly.type
_entity_poly.pdbx_seq_one_letter_code
_entity_poly.pdbx_strand_id
1 'polypeptide(L)'
;MENVRVYQPWSAPLLHFKLSDDQVEDLLEITDLVLEDENKKSYNDQLAGEIESEWEIPDYEDFSDVIDLPNKSSVYLKTLSSQNLLENDEKTTTMFQHLAVFSQSLEKSVLTSVWFNDQTDNEYNPIHNHAGILSGVLYLKIPEYLPSRKTEDTDGAISFLGNESKTDGIMTNATLTISPKVGDFFLFSSSLKHQVYPFRTFDGKGIRRSLSFNMGYGHKGFYG
;
A
#
# COMPACT_ATOMS: atom_id res chain seq x y z
N MET A 1 -21.57 0.06 7.10
CA MET A 1 -20.23 -0.29 7.65
C MET A 1 -19.41 -0.80 6.49
N GLU A 2 -18.30 -0.12 6.20
CA GLU A 2 -17.36 -0.59 5.16
C GLU A 2 -16.90 -2.01 5.48
N ASN A 3 -16.85 -2.86 4.44
CA ASN A 3 -16.28 -4.20 4.56
C ASN A 3 -14.75 -4.07 4.56
N VAL A 4 -14.15 -3.88 5.75
CA VAL A 4 -12.71 -3.90 5.93
C VAL A 4 -12.26 -5.27 6.43
N ARG A 5 -11.19 -5.81 5.84
CA ARG A 5 -10.46 -6.96 6.37
C ARG A 5 -9.19 -6.48 7.04
N VAL A 6 -8.96 -6.94 8.27
CA VAL A 6 -7.75 -6.63 9.03
C VAL A 6 -6.87 -7.87 9.04
N TYR A 7 -5.67 -7.74 8.55
CA TYR A 7 -4.62 -8.75 8.68
C TYR A 7 -3.61 -8.24 9.69
N GLN A 8 -3.26 -9.08 10.63
CA GLN A 8 -2.30 -8.73 11.67
C GLN A 8 -1.37 -9.90 11.99
N PRO A 9 -0.56 -10.30 11.03
CA PRO A 9 0.48 -11.29 11.31
C PRO A 9 1.64 -10.71 12.13
N TRP A 10 1.65 -9.38 12.32
CA TRP A 10 2.69 -8.62 13.04
C TRP A 10 2.06 -7.59 13.99
N SER A 11 2.90 -6.78 14.67
CA SER A 11 2.43 -5.72 15.57
C SER A 11 1.71 -4.57 14.84
N ALA A 12 2.05 -4.28 13.59
CA ALA A 12 1.37 -3.26 12.79
C ALA A 12 0.24 -3.89 11.95
N PRO A 13 -0.97 -3.31 11.92
CA PRO A 13 -2.05 -3.81 11.09
C PRO A 13 -1.78 -3.56 9.60
N LEU A 14 -2.27 -4.48 8.77
CA LEU A 14 -2.47 -4.30 7.35
C LEU A 14 -3.98 -4.29 7.10
N LEU A 15 -4.52 -3.17 6.64
CA LEU A 15 -5.93 -3.07 6.31
C LEU A 15 -6.15 -3.36 4.83
N HIS A 16 -7.17 -4.13 4.53
CA HIS A 16 -7.62 -4.44 3.18
C HIS A 16 -9.05 -3.93 3.00
N PHE A 17 -9.21 -2.92 2.19
CA PHE A 17 -10.48 -2.37 1.74
C PHE A 17 -10.82 -2.87 0.34
N LYS A 18 -12.08 -2.73 -0.03
CA LYS A 18 -12.53 -2.95 -1.41
C LYS A 18 -13.15 -1.65 -1.92
N LEU A 19 -12.60 -1.12 -2.99
CA LEU A 19 -13.19 0.01 -3.71
C LEU A 19 -14.44 -0.45 -4.46
N SER A 20 -15.40 0.46 -4.63
CA SER A 20 -16.52 0.27 -5.54
C SER A 20 -16.06 0.34 -7.00
N ASP A 21 -16.89 -0.14 -7.91
CA ASP A 21 -16.60 -0.06 -9.34
C ASP A 21 -16.52 1.41 -9.80
N ASP A 22 -17.38 2.29 -9.28
CA ASP A 22 -17.35 3.74 -9.56
C ASP A 22 -16.01 4.37 -9.11
N GLN A 23 -15.53 4.03 -7.90
CA GLN A 23 -14.24 4.54 -7.42
C GLN A 23 -13.07 4.05 -8.29
N VAL A 24 -13.13 2.81 -8.78
CA VAL A 24 -12.11 2.29 -9.70
C VAL A 24 -12.16 3.03 -11.03
N GLU A 25 -13.36 3.33 -11.55
CA GLU A 25 -13.54 4.08 -12.80
C GLU A 25 -13.01 5.50 -12.68
N ASP A 26 -13.34 6.22 -11.61
CA ASP A 26 -12.83 7.57 -11.33
C ASP A 26 -11.28 7.59 -11.27
N LEU A 27 -10.68 6.60 -10.59
CA LEU A 27 -9.22 6.50 -10.50
C LEU A 27 -8.56 6.11 -11.82
N LEU A 28 -9.23 5.33 -12.65
CA LEU A 28 -8.77 5.04 -14.01
C LEU A 28 -8.79 6.31 -14.86
N GLU A 29 -9.83 7.12 -14.77
CA GLU A 29 -9.91 8.41 -15.47
C GLU A 29 -8.76 9.34 -15.06
N ILE A 30 -8.50 9.48 -13.74
CA ILE A 30 -7.38 10.28 -13.23
C ILE A 30 -6.04 9.81 -13.83
N THR A 31 -5.79 8.50 -13.81
CA THR A 31 -4.52 7.95 -14.32
C THR A 31 -4.41 8.00 -15.83
N ASP A 32 -5.50 7.85 -16.57
CA ASP A 32 -5.51 7.95 -18.03
C ASP A 32 -5.30 9.41 -18.48
N LEU A 33 -5.85 10.41 -17.76
CA LEU A 33 -5.57 11.84 -18.01
C LEU A 33 -4.08 12.16 -17.81
N VAL A 34 -3.43 11.57 -16.79
CA VAL A 34 -1.98 11.74 -16.61
C VAL A 34 -1.21 11.14 -17.80
N LEU A 35 -1.62 9.99 -18.33
CA LEU A 35 -0.96 9.39 -19.50
C LEU A 35 -1.08 10.23 -20.76
N GLU A 36 -2.17 10.95 -20.93
CA GLU A 36 -2.42 11.85 -22.06
C GLU A 36 -1.66 13.18 -21.97
N ASP A 37 -1.24 13.60 -20.76
CA ASP A 37 -0.47 14.83 -20.58
C ASP A 37 0.95 14.69 -21.16
N GLU A 38 1.28 15.54 -22.12
CA GLU A 38 2.64 15.59 -22.70
C GLU A 38 3.71 16.02 -21.70
N ASN A 39 3.32 16.69 -20.61
CA ASN A 39 4.21 17.14 -19.53
C ASN A 39 4.21 16.22 -18.31
N LYS A 40 3.61 15.04 -18.41
CA LYS A 40 3.61 14.06 -17.30
C LYS A 40 5.02 13.80 -16.78
N LYS A 41 5.12 13.64 -15.47
CA LYS A 41 6.40 13.43 -14.80
C LYS A 41 6.61 11.95 -14.48
N SER A 42 7.76 11.42 -14.89
CA SER A 42 8.19 10.10 -14.43
C SER A 42 8.50 10.12 -12.93
N TYR A 43 8.16 9.04 -12.27
CA TYR A 43 8.45 8.82 -10.84
C TYR A 43 9.53 7.74 -10.63
N ASN A 44 10.06 7.15 -11.70
CA ASN A 44 11.02 6.02 -11.68
C ASN A 44 12.22 6.26 -10.77
N ASP A 45 12.83 7.45 -10.82
CA ASP A 45 14.04 7.78 -10.05
C ASP A 45 13.79 7.76 -8.53
N GLN A 46 12.54 7.76 -8.09
CA GLN A 46 12.15 7.77 -6.69
C GLN A 46 11.82 6.36 -6.16
N LEU A 47 11.74 5.37 -7.05
CA LEU A 47 11.26 4.03 -6.75
C LEU A 47 12.36 2.97 -6.89
N ALA A 48 12.19 1.86 -6.19
CA ALA A 48 13.13 0.75 -6.20
C ALA A 48 12.80 -0.30 -7.28
N GLY A 49 11.68 -0.13 -7.99
CA GLY A 49 11.14 -1.11 -8.94
C GLY A 49 11.94 -1.19 -10.23
N GLU A 50 11.93 -2.36 -10.84
CA GLU A 50 12.34 -2.59 -12.22
C GLU A 50 11.10 -2.47 -13.12
N ILE A 51 10.45 -1.30 -13.09
CA ILE A 51 9.22 -0.97 -13.81
C ILE A 51 9.49 0.27 -14.67
N GLU A 52 9.20 0.19 -15.96
CA GLU A 52 9.49 1.28 -16.90
C GLU A 52 8.47 2.42 -16.82
N SER A 53 7.22 2.11 -16.56
CA SER A 53 6.10 3.07 -16.59
C SER A 53 5.62 3.41 -15.19
N GLU A 54 6.23 4.41 -14.57
CA GLU A 54 5.87 4.94 -13.25
C GLU A 54 5.69 6.46 -13.34
N TRP A 55 4.48 6.95 -13.01
CA TRP A 55 4.07 8.32 -13.25
C TRP A 55 3.53 9.00 -12.01
N GLU A 56 3.98 10.24 -11.75
CA GLU A 56 3.46 11.08 -10.67
C GLU A 56 2.03 11.54 -10.98
N ILE A 57 1.16 11.52 -9.96
CA ILE A 57 -0.14 12.18 -10.00
C ILE A 57 0.02 13.54 -9.34
N PRO A 58 -0.17 14.66 -10.06
CA PRO A 58 0.13 15.99 -9.52
C PRO A 58 -0.97 16.53 -8.58
N ASP A 59 -2.21 16.10 -8.74
CA ASP A 59 -3.35 16.55 -7.92
C ASP A 59 -3.74 15.47 -6.91
N TYR A 60 -3.48 15.75 -5.62
CA TYR A 60 -3.72 14.81 -4.54
C TYR A 60 -5.11 14.96 -3.90
N GLU A 61 -5.79 16.09 -4.10
CA GLU A 61 -7.08 16.35 -3.46
C GLU A 61 -8.16 15.45 -4.05
N ASP A 62 -8.33 15.45 -5.36
CA ASP A 62 -9.29 14.60 -6.05
C ASP A 62 -9.07 13.12 -5.73
N PHE A 63 -7.81 12.65 -5.78
CA PHE A 63 -7.46 11.29 -5.40
C PHE A 63 -7.88 10.95 -3.97
N SER A 64 -7.57 11.82 -3.01
CA SER A 64 -7.90 11.63 -1.59
C SER A 64 -9.40 11.49 -1.36
N ASP A 65 -10.19 12.29 -2.05
CA ASP A 65 -11.65 12.29 -1.95
C ASP A 65 -12.27 11.02 -2.56
N VAL A 66 -11.82 10.61 -3.75
CA VAL A 66 -12.30 9.39 -4.40
C VAL A 66 -12.13 8.17 -3.50
N ILE A 67 -11.01 8.02 -2.83
CA ILE A 67 -10.75 6.86 -1.95
C ILE A 67 -11.24 7.05 -0.51
N ASP A 68 -11.79 8.20 -0.17
CA ASP A 68 -12.19 8.54 1.23
C ASP A 68 -11.04 8.30 2.22
N LEU A 69 -9.86 8.82 1.89
CA LEU A 69 -8.63 8.57 2.62
C LEU A 69 -8.70 9.00 4.11
N PRO A 70 -9.33 10.15 4.48
CA PRO A 70 -9.45 10.55 5.88
C PRO A 70 -10.18 9.51 6.73
N ASN A 71 -11.29 8.94 6.24
CA ASN A 71 -12.05 7.94 6.96
C ASN A 71 -11.25 6.61 7.07
N LYS A 72 -10.59 6.17 5.99
CA LYS A 72 -9.77 4.95 6.00
C LYS A 72 -8.58 5.07 6.95
N SER A 73 -7.93 6.24 7.00
CA SER A 73 -6.88 6.54 7.97
C SER A 73 -7.39 6.50 9.42
N SER A 74 -8.60 7.01 9.66
CA SER A 74 -9.27 6.91 10.97
C SER A 74 -9.54 5.46 11.37
N VAL A 75 -9.95 4.60 10.43
CA VAL A 75 -10.11 3.15 10.67
C VAL A 75 -8.78 2.51 11.06
N TYR A 76 -7.69 2.88 10.39
CA TYR A 76 -6.34 2.40 10.74
C TYR A 76 -5.98 2.74 12.19
N LEU A 77 -6.18 4.00 12.61
CA LEU A 77 -5.93 4.44 13.97
C LEU A 77 -6.77 3.69 15.01
N LYS A 78 -8.06 3.52 14.74
CA LYS A 78 -8.95 2.79 15.63
C LYS A 78 -8.53 1.33 15.78
N THR A 79 -8.12 0.69 14.68
CA THR A 79 -7.62 -0.68 14.69
C THR A 79 -6.36 -0.78 15.54
N LEU A 80 -5.39 0.11 15.32
CA LEU A 80 -4.14 0.16 16.08
C LEU A 80 -4.40 0.39 17.57
N SER A 81 -5.30 1.29 17.94
CA SER A 81 -5.65 1.59 19.32
C SER A 81 -6.36 0.43 20.03
N SER A 82 -7.24 -0.29 19.33
CA SER A 82 -7.99 -1.40 19.92
C SER A 82 -7.11 -2.61 20.28
N GLN A 83 -5.99 -2.78 19.60
CA GLN A 83 -5.05 -3.87 19.83
C GLN A 83 -4.29 -3.73 21.15
N ASN A 84 -4.13 -2.50 21.62
CA ASN A 84 -3.30 -2.18 22.77
C ASN A 84 -4.09 -2.11 24.10
N LEU A 85 -5.42 -2.29 24.04
CA LEU A 85 -6.28 -2.26 25.23
C LEU A 85 -6.28 -3.60 26.01
N LEU A 86 -5.60 -4.64 25.52
CA LEU A 86 -5.65 -5.99 26.11
C LEU A 86 -4.54 -6.31 27.10
N GLU A 87 -3.55 -5.43 27.30
CA GLU A 87 -2.46 -5.65 28.26
C GLU A 87 -2.35 -4.49 29.28
N ASN A 88 -2.64 -4.77 30.54
CA ASN A 88 -2.53 -3.85 31.68
C ASN A 88 -1.19 -4.05 32.41
N ASP A 89 -0.08 -3.51 31.89
CA ASP A 89 1.18 -3.44 32.65
C ASP A 89 1.94 -2.12 32.39
N GLU A 90 3.07 -1.89 33.13
CA GLU A 90 3.87 -0.66 32.97
C GLU A 90 4.44 -0.44 31.55
N LYS A 91 4.64 -1.49 30.77
CA LYS A 91 5.07 -1.39 29.35
C LYS A 91 3.95 -0.79 28.48
N THR A 92 2.71 -1.04 28.86
CA THR A 92 1.52 -0.48 28.21
C THR A 92 1.51 1.04 28.24
N THR A 93 1.98 1.66 29.33
CA THR A 93 2.02 3.13 29.48
C THR A 93 2.93 3.79 28.44
N THR A 94 4.12 3.22 28.20
CA THR A 94 5.06 3.71 27.18
C THR A 94 4.49 3.52 25.77
N MET A 95 3.81 2.41 25.54
CA MET A 95 3.17 2.11 24.27
C MET A 95 1.98 3.04 23.99
N PHE A 96 1.16 3.37 25.01
CA PHE A 96 0.11 4.39 24.89
C PHE A 96 0.66 5.77 24.54
N GLN A 97 1.81 6.15 25.09
CA GLN A 97 2.46 7.40 24.73
C GLN A 97 2.89 7.40 23.27
N HIS A 98 3.49 6.32 22.79
CA HIS A 98 3.86 6.18 21.36
C HIS A 98 2.64 6.18 20.46
N LEU A 99 1.53 5.54 20.85
CA LEU A 99 0.28 5.55 20.10
C LEU A 99 -0.36 6.94 20.07
N ALA A 100 -0.34 7.67 21.18
CA ALA A 100 -0.84 9.05 21.23
C ALA A 100 -0.04 9.96 20.31
N VAL A 101 1.29 9.82 20.29
CA VAL A 101 2.17 10.55 19.36
C VAL A 101 1.88 10.13 17.91
N PHE A 102 1.74 8.84 17.65
CA PHE A 102 1.44 8.33 16.30
C PHE A 102 0.06 8.80 15.84
N SER A 103 -0.96 8.77 16.72
CA SER A 103 -2.30 9.27 16.41
C SER A 103 -2.29 10.76 16.06
N GLN A 104 -1.65 11.60 16.88
CA GLN A 104 -1.47 13.03 16.59
C GLN A 104 -0.69 13.26 15.29
N SER A 105 0.27 12.41 15.01
CA SER A 105 1.06 12.46 13.78
C SER A 105 0.21 12.16 12.56
N LEU A 106 -0.66 11.16 12.65
CA LEU A 106 -1.52 10.78 11.55
C LEU A 106 -2.64 11.82 11.32
N GLU A 107 -3.20 12.43 12.37
CA GLU A 107 -4.17 13.53 12.24
C GLU A 107 -3.58 14.77 11.54
N LYS A 108 -2.26 14.95 11.60
CA LYS A 108 -1.52 16.04 10.95
C LYS A 108 -0.84 15.60 9.65
N SER A 109 -0.97 14.34 9.28
CA SER A 109 -0.34 13.84 8.07
C SER A 109 -1.09 14.30 6.83
N VAL A 110 -0.34 14.50 5.77
CA VAL A 110 -0.82 14.85 4.44
C VAL A 110 -0.26 13.84 3.44
N LEU A 111 -0.87 13.75 2.29
CA LEU A 111 -0.28 13.06 1.14
C LEU A 111 1.03 13.75 0.77
N THR A 112 2.11 12.98 0.73
CA THR A 112 3.44 13.47 0.35
C THR A 112 3.84 13.07 -1.06
N SER A 113 3.27 11.98 -1.55
CA SER A 113 3.44 11.50 -2.93
C SER A 113 2.28 10.60 -3.33
N VAL A 114 1.87 10.70 -4.58
CA VAL A 114 0.92 9.80 -5.24
C VAL A 114 1.47 9.48 -6.62
N TRP A 115 1.51 8.21 -6.99
CA TRP A 115 1.98 7.74 -8.29
C TRP A 115 1.24 6.48 -8.71
N PHE A 116 1.30 6.16 -9.98
CA PHE A 116 0.81 4.87 -10.48
C PHE A 116 1.85 4.19 -11.36
N ASN A 117 1.76 2.88 -11.41
CA ASN A 117 2.63 2.01 -12.17
C ASN A 117 1.80 1.24 -13.20
N ASP A 118 2.22 1.26 -14.46
CA ASP A 118 1.74 0.36 -15.50
C ASP A 118 2.79 -0.74 -15.68
N GLN A 119 2.75 -1.74 -14.80
CA GLN A 119 3.68 -2.87 -14.82
C GLN A 119 3.34 -3.83 -15.94
N THR A 120 4.36 -4.26 -16.67
CA THR A 120 4.29 -5.23 -17.76
C THR A 120 4.96 -6.55 -17.42
N ASP A 121 5.01 -7.50 -18.38
CA ASP A 121 5.57 -8.83 -18.19
C ASP A 121 7.03 -8.79 -17.67
N ASN A 122 7.32 -9.60 -16.65
CA ASN A 122 8.61 -9.78 -15.97
C ASN A 122 9.10 -8.57 -15.15
N GLU A 123 8.44 -7.43 -15.19
CA GLU A 123 8.75 -6.33 -14.29
C GLU A 123 8.34 -6.67 -12.85
N TYR A 124 9.05 -6.12 -11.87
CA TYR A 124 8.84 -6.43 -10.46
C TYR A 124 9.25 -5.27 -9.57
N ASN A 125 8.82 -5.31 -8.32
CA ASN A 125 9.27 -4.37 -7.31
C ASN A 125 9.99 -5.17 -6.20
N PRO A 126 11.33 -4.96 -6.01
CA PRO A 126 12.09 -5.70 -5.01
C PRO A 126 11.64 -5.38 -3.58
N ILE A 127 12.19 -6.07 -2.59
CA ILE A 127 11.90 -5.79 -1.18
C ILE A 127 12.30 -4.36 -0.85
N HIS A 128 11.32 -3.55 -0.45
CA HIS A 128 11.50 -2.15 -0.08
C HIS A 128 10.52 -1.73 1.02
N ASN A 129 10.64 -0.52 1.48
CA ASN A 129 9.71 0.21 2.34
C ASN A 129 9.68 1.67 1.92
N HIS A 130 8.79 2.45 2.49
CA HIS A 130 8.63 3.87 2.15
C HIS A 130 8.99 4.79 3.30
N ALA A 131 9.30 6.04 2.97
CA ALA A 131 9.33 7.12 3.93
C ALA A 131 7.89 7.56 4.28
N GLY A 132 7.70 8.06 5.52
CA GLY A 132 6.40 8.53 5.97
C GLY A 132 5.80 7.73 7.12
N ILE A 133 4.49 7.83 7.26
CA ILE A 133 3.72 7.22 8.37
C ILE A 133 2.88 6.06 7.84
N LEU A 134 2.08 6.31 6.81
CA LEU A 134 1.26 5.31 6.12
C LEU A 134 1.57 5.30 4.64
N SER A 135 1.43 4.14 4.06
CA SER A 135 1.46 3.91 2.61
C SER A 135 0.26 3.09 2.18
N GLY A 136 -0.18 3.30 0.97
CA GLY A 136 -1.25 2.52 0.39
C GLY A 136 -0.95 2.10 -1.04
N VAL A 137 -1.55 0.99 -1.46
CA VAL A 137 -1.55 0.51 -2.83
C VAL A 137 -2.93 0.04 -3.23
N LEU A 138 -3.38 0.46 -4.41
CA LEU A 138 -4.67 0.17 -5.00
C LEU A 138 -4.46 -0.50 -6.36
N TYR A 139 -5.35 -1.43 -6.72
CA TYR A 139 -5.23 -2.17 -7.99
C TYR A 139 -6.38 -1.81 -8.91
N LEU A 140 -6.05 -1.18 -10.05
CA LEU A 140 -7.03 -0.65 -11.01
C LEU A 140 -7.19 -1.52 -12.25
N LYS A 141 -6.10 -2.13 -12.73
CA LYS A 141 -6.12 -3.09 -13.85
C LYS A 141 -5.30 -4.32 -13.48
N ILE A 142 -5.82 -5.50 -13.76
CA ILE A 142 -5.10 -6.77 -13.60
C ILE A 142 -5.36 -7.60 -14.85
N PRO A 143 -4.32 -7.93 -15.63
CA PRO A 143 -4.47 -8.75 -16.82
C PRO A 143 -4.64 -10.23 -16.45
N GLU A 144 -5.04 -11.03 -17.39
CA GLU A 144 -5.04 -12.49 -17.24
C GLU A 144 -3.59 -12.99 -17.29
N TYR A 145 -3.15 -13.62 -16.22
CA TYR A 145 -1.81 -14.18 -16.12
C TYR A 145 -1.72 -15.56 -16.79
N LEU A 146 -0.55 -15.87 -17.32
CA LEU A 146 -0.23 -17.25 -17.70
C LEU A 146 -0.28 -18.13 -16.46
N PRO A 147 -0.83 -19.34 -16.55
CA PRO A 147 -0.83 -20.27 -15.43
C PRO A 147 0.59 -20.51 -14.89
N SER A 148 0.73 -20.43 -13.59
CA SER A 148 1.99 -20.74 -12.93
C SER A 148 2.37 -22.21 -13.18
N ARG A 149 3.66 -22.45 -13.37
CA ARG A 149 4.20 -23.82 -13.48
C ARG A 149 4.49 -24.45 -12.13
N LYS A 150 4.30 -23.70 -11.04
CA LYS A 150 4.60 -24.13 -9.67
C LYS A 150 3.31 -24.27 -8.85
N THR A 151 3.41 -25.00 -7.77
CA THR A 151 2.29 -25.26 -6.85
C THR A 151 1.78 -24.00 -6.16
N GLU A 152 2.69 -23.03 -5.90
CA GLU A 152 2.36 -21.72 -5.35
C GLU A 152 2.37 -20.70 -6.48
N ASP A 153 1.19 -20.15 -6.75
CA ASP A 153 1.03 -19.09 -7.75
C ASP A 153 1.27 -17.74 -7.07
N THR A 154 2.44 -17.16 -7.36
CA THR A 154 2.83 -15.83 -6.88
C THR A 154 2.87 -14.80 -8.00
N ASP A 155 2.48 -15.16 -9.21
CA ASP A 155 2.53 -14.26 -10.36
C ASP A 155 1.68 -12.99 -10.06
N GLY A 156 2.31 -11.82 -10.13
CA GLY A 156 1.70 -10.53 -9.83
C GLY A 156 1.28 -10.29 -8.38
N ALA A 157 1.62 -11.20 -7.46
CA ALA A 157 1.27 -11.07 -6.05
C ALA A 157 2.08 -9.97 -5.35
N ILE A 158 1.51 -9.41 -4.29
CA ILE A 158 2.23 -8.58 -3.32
C ILE A 158 2.52 -9.40 -2.06
N SER A 159 3.76 -9.34 -1.56
CA SER A 159 4.16 -9.96 -0.30
C SER A 159 4.57 -8.91 0.71
N PHE A 160 3.95 -8.95 1.88
CA PHE A 160 4.32 -8.16 3.04
C PHE A 160 5.19 -9.00 3.98
N LEU A 161 6.31 -8.42 4.43
CA LEU A 161 7.30 -9.09 5.24
C LEU A 161 7.35 -8.50 6.65
N GLY A 162 7.02 -9.30 7.65
CA GLY A 162 7.14 -8.93 9.05
C GLY A 162 8.44 -9.41 9.67
N ASN A 163 8.69 -9.00 10.91
CA ASN A 163 9.78 -9.56 11.69
C ASN A 163 9.38 -10.92 12.25
N GLU A 164 10.27 -11.89 12.15
CA GLU A 164 10.12 -13.14 12.89
C GLU A 164 10.19 -12.82 14.39
N SER A 165 9.07 -12.91 15.07
CA SER A 165 9.07 -12.90 16.54
C SER A 165 9.42 -14.29 17.02
N LYS A 166 10.58 -14.44 17.61
CA LYS A 166 10.95 -15.65 18.38
C LYS A 166 10.26 -15.59 19.74
N THR A 167 8.95 -15.78 19.77
CA THR A 167 8.24 -16.00 21.03
C THR A 167 7.82 -17.45 21.11
N ASP A 168 8.49 -18.18 21.98
CA ASP A 168 8.04 -19.45 22.59
C ASP A 168 7.66 -20.59 21.63
N GLY A 169 8.38 -20.77 20.53
CA GLY A 169 8.23 -21.95 19.67
C GLY A 169 7.00 -21.93 18.76
N ILE A 170 6.23 -20.87 18.74
CA ILE A 170 5.15 -20.67 17.77
C ILE A 170 5.76 -20.00 16.53
N MET A 171 5.83 -20.75 15.43
CA MET A 171 6.26 -20.22 14.13
C MET A 171 5.19 -19.26 13.64
N THR A 172 5.46 -17.95 13.71
CA THR A 172 4.67 -16.94 13.02
C THR A 172 5.13 -16.86 11.57
N ASN A 173 4.19 -16.88 10.61
CA ASN A 173 4.52 -16.63 9.23
C ASN A 173 5.09 -15.22 9.10
N ALA A 174 6.38 -15.11 8.78
CA ALA A 174 7.04 -13.83 8.57
C ALA A 174 6.58 -13.12 7.29
N THR A 175 5.80 -13.80 6.45
CA THR A 175 5.38 -13.30 5.14
C THR A 175 3.89 -13.53 4.93
N LEU A 176 3.20 -12.49 4.45
CA LEU A 176 1.81 -12.57 3.96
C LEU A 176 1.82 -12.23 2.47
N THR A 177 1.54 -13.22 1.63
CA THR A 177 1.44 -13.07 0.18
C THR A 177 -0.02 -13.03 -0.24
N ILE A 178 -0.39 -12.05 -1.05
CA ILE A 178 -1.76 -11.82 -1.52
C ILE A 178 -1.73 -11.64 -3.03
N SER A 179 -2.56 -12.38 -3.76
CA SER A 179 -2.84 -12.14 -5.17
C SER A 179 -3.96 -11.10 -5.27
N PRO A 180 -3.65 -9.85 -5.65
CA PRO A 180 -4.62 -8.77 -5.65
C PRO A 180 -5.65 -8.92 -6.76
N LYS A 181 -6.80 -8.28 -6.57
CA LYS A 181 -7.87 -8.15 -7.56
C LYS A 181 -8.16 -6.68 -7.81
N VAL A 182 -8.72 -6.37 -8.97
CA VAL A 182 -9.20 -5.01 -9.26
C VAL A 182 -10.09 -4.50 -8.12
N GLY A 183 -9.85 -3.29 -7.68
CA GLY A 183 -10.51 -2.63 -6.55
C GLY A 183 -9.94 -3.00 -5.17
N ASP A 184 -8.94 -3.89 -5.05
CA ASP A 184 -8.27 -4.11 -3.77
C ASP A 184 -7.45 -2.88 -3.40
N PHE A 185 -7.57 -2.46 -2.15
CA PHE A 185 -6.82 -1.36 -1.56
C PHE A 185 -6.20 -1.80 -0.24
N PHE A 186 -4.89 -1.79 -0.15
CA PHE A 186 -4.12 -2.09 1.07
C PHE A 186 -3.57 -0.82 1.67
N LEU A 187 -3.80 -0.62 2.99
CA LEU A 187 -3.27 0.48 3.78
C LEU A 187 -2.43 -0.07 4.92
N PHE A 188 -1.18 0.39 5.05
CA PHE A 188 -0.20 -0.16 5.96
C PHE A 188 0.82 0.88 6.43
N SER A 189 1.58 0.55 7.48
CA SER A 189 2.71 1.38 7.92
C SER A 189 3.76 1.51 6.83
N SER A 190 4.23 2.71 6.53
CA SER A 190 5.28 2.94 5.53
C SER A 190 6.58 2.16 5.82
N SER A 191 6.83 1.81 7.08
CA SER A 191 7.99 1.00 7.48
C SER A 191 7.85 -0.49 7.17
N LEU A 192 6.63 -0.97 6.81
CA LEU A 192 6.39 -2.37 6.51
C LEU A 192 7.04 -2.75 5.18
N LYS A 193 8.02 -3.66 5.25
CA LYS A 193 8.69 -4.16 4.06
C LYS A 193 7.74 -4.97 3.21
N HIS A 194 7.80 -4.77 1.91
CA HIS A 194 7.00 -5.51 0.95
C HIS A 194 7.73 -5.63 -0.39
N GLN A 195 7.24 -6.52 -1.23
CA GLN A 195 7.71 -6.75 -2.59
C GLN A 195 6.54 -7.08 -3.50
N VAL A 196 6.73 -6.86 -4.80
CA VAL A 196 5.76 -7.22 -5.82
C VAL A 196 6.41 -8.18 -6.81
N TYR A 197 5.79 -9.34 -6.97
CA TYR A 197 6.29 -10.36 -7.88
C TYR A 197 6.02 -9.98 -9.35
N PRO A 198 6.90 -10.41 -10.27
CA PRO A 198 6.62 -10.32 -11.69
C PRO A 198 5.46 -11.24 -12.08
N PHE A 199 4.91 -10.99 -13.24
CA PHE A 199 3.92 -11.86 -13.86
C PHE A 199 4.25 -12.04 -15.36
N ARG A 200 3.50 -12.90 -16.03
CA ARG A 200 3.54 -13.08 -17.48
C ARG A 200 2.14 -13.23 -18.02
N THR A 201 1.91 -12.67 -19.18
CA THR A 201 0.64 -12.75 -19.91
C THR A 201 0.78 -13.57 -21.19
N PHE A 202 -0.34 -13.94 -21.81
CA PHE A 202 -0.33 -14.81 -23.00
C PHE A 202 0.32 -14.14 -24.23
N ASP A 203 0.19 -12.84 -24.35
CA ASP A 203 0.70 -12.06 -25.49
C ASP A 203 1.87 -11.13 -25.12
N GLY A 204 2.29 -11.13 -23.85
CA GLY A 204 3.36 -10.26 -23.35
C GLY A 204 2.98 -8.78 -23.30
N LYS A 205 1.68 -8.44 -23.40
CA LYS A 205 1.20 -7.05 -23.49
C LYS A 205 0.22 -6.67 -22.37
N GLY A 206 -0.04 -7.59 -21.45
CA GLY A 206 -0.92 -7.31 -20.32
C GLY A 206 -0.34 -6.23 -19.42
N ILE A 207 -1.19 -5.27 -19.01
CA ILE A 207 -0.81 -4.19 -18.11
C ILE A 207 -1.50 -4.39 -16.77
N ARG A 208 -0.72 -4.42 -15.70
CA ARG A 208 -1.22 -4.32 -14.33
C ARG A 208 -1.03 -2.88 -13.85
N ARG A 209 -2.14 -2.14 -13.70
CA ARG A 209 -2.10 -0.80 -13.14
C ARG A 209 -2.34 -0.85 -11.65
N SER A 210 -1.37 -0.36 -10.89
CA SER A 210 -1.51 -0.09 -9.46
C SER A 210 -1.23 1.38 -9.17
N LEU A 211 -2.00 1.96 -8.26
CA LEU A 211 -1.82 3.32 -7.79
C LEU A 211 -1.32 3.26 -6.35
N SER A 212 -0.30 4.02 -6.03
CA SER A 212 0.35 4.03 -4.71
C SER A 212 0.46 5.44 -4.17
N PHE A 213 0.50 5.54 -2.83
CA PHE A 213 0.69 6.81 -2.16
C PHE A 213 1.44 6.67 -0.84
N ASN A 214 2.03 7.77 -0.39
CA ASN A 214 2.60 7.91 0.94
C ASN A 214 1.95 9.08 1.68
N MET A 215 1.75 8.91 2.97
CA MET A 215 1.34 9.94 3.91
C MET A 215 2.47 10.21 4.89
N GLY A 216 2.72 11.47 5.17
CA GLY A 216 3.76 11.90 6.09
C GLY A 216 3.45 13.27 6.70
N TYR A 217 4.42 13.86 7.40
CA TYR A 217 4.27 15.18 7.96
C TYR A 217 4.32 16.27 6.88
N GLY A 218 3.32 17.15 6.87
CA GLY A 218 3.18 18.26 5.91
C GLY A 218 4.16 19.41 6.08
N HIS A 219 5.39 19.18 6.54
CA HIS A 219 6.40 20.22 6.64
C HIS A 219 7.48 20.07 5.56
N LYS A 220 7.50 21.02 4.64
CA LYS A 220 8.70 21.39 3.89
C LYS A 220 9.78 21.73 4.94
N GLY A 221 10.64 20.79 5.35
CA GLY A 221 11.75 21.13 6.22
C GLY A 221 12.37 20.05 7.09
N PHE A 222 12.07 18.76 6.91
CA PHE A 222 12.71 17.71 7.73
C PHE A 222 13.67 16.78 6.95
N TYR A 223 13.98 17.10 5.71
CA TYR A 223 15.06 16.46 4.95
C TYR A 223 16.01 17.56 4.47
N GLY A 224 16.90 17.95 5.36
CA GLY A 224 18.13 18.68 5.09
C GLY A 224 19.29 17.77 5.37
#